data_171d5573ec1211f89040b45a974d7704
#
_entry.id   171d5573ec1211f89040b45a974d7704
#
_cell.length_a   1.000
_cell.length_b   1.000
_cell.length_c   1.000
_cell.angle_alpha   90.00
_cell.angle_beta   90.00
_cell.angle_gamma   90.00
#
_symmetry.space_group_name_H-M   'P 1'
#
loop_
_entity.id
_entity.type
_entity.pdbx_description
1 polymer ?
#
loop_
_entity_poly.entity_id
_entity_poly.type
_entity_poly.pdbx_seq_one_letter_code
_entity_poly.pdbx_strand_id
1 'polypeptide(L)'
;MKDLKNLGLKNKKYIIFDMDGTLIDSIGVWNRTDQRLIEEYAGVFVDLNDVQIMRDNFLHSNQDSDIYLAFCEYLINKYEFKNVTPKELLERRWKISGEVLERETDFKPNVVELVTRLKELGFVLVLATMTTQVQLDIYSKRNMKMLEKMNIAEVFDLITRKEDVKNKKPDPEIYNKVMTYYNAKPSECLIFEDSYTGVLASKNAGIEVVNIYDKYADIDRDKINALADYSIKEYKEFIALIDDLY
;
A
#
# COMPACT_ATOMS: atom_id res chain seq x y z
N MET A 1 2.28 5.30 21.54
CA MET A 1 2.72 4.00 20.95
C MET A 1 3.33 3.15 22.03
N LYS A 2 3.05 1.84 22.02
CA LYS A 2 3.66 0.85 22.93
C LYS A 2 5.07 0.50 22.44
N ASP A 3 5.94 0.05 23.36
CA ASP A 3 7.22 -0.55 22.98
C ASP A 3 6.94 -1.88 22.24
N LEU A 4 7.60 -2.09 21.10
CA LEU A 4 7.46 -3.29 20.28
C LEU A 4 7.75 -4.58 21.07
N LYS A 5 8.64 -4.52 22.06
CA LYS A 5 8.96 -5.64 22.99
C LYS A 5 7.76 -6.10 23.80
N ASN A 6 6.72 -5.25 23.95
CA ASN A 6 5.48 -5.60 24.64
C ASN A 6 4.46 -6.28 23.73
N LEU A 7 4.77 -6.45 22.44
CA LEU A 7 3.94 -7.20 21.53
C LEU A 7 3.95 -8.68 21.90
N GLY A 8 2.81 -9.20 22.28
CA GLY A 8 2.66 -10.62 22.58
C GLY A 8 2.67 -11.49 21.33
N LEU A 9 3.74 -11.45 20.53
CA LEU A 9 3.85 -12.12 19.23
C LEU A 9 3.57 -13.63 19.33
N LYS A 10 4.01 -14.28 20.41
CA LYS A 10 3.74 -15.71 20.65
C LYS A 10 2.27 -16.08 20.80
N ASN A 11 1.40 -15.09 21.04
CA ASN A 11 -0.05 -15.28 21.11
C ASN A 11 -0.74 -15.02 19.77
N LYS A 12 0.00 -14.58 18.76
CA LYS A 12 -0.50 -14.32 17.40
C LYS A 12 -0.39 -15.59 16.57
N LYS A 13 -1.34 -15.75 15.68
CA LYS A 13 -1.41 -16.86 14.72
C LYS A 13 -1.48 -16.33 13.29
N TYR A 14 -2.17 -15.22 13.11
CA TYR A 14 -2.45 -14.61 11.81
C TYR A 14 -1.72 -13.29 11.69
N ILE A 15 -0.80 -13.19 10.74
CA ILE A 15 -0.13 -11.95 10.40
C ILE A 15 -0.73 -11.42 9.09
N ILE A 16 -1.36 -10.27 9.17
CA ILE A 16 -2.12 -9.68 8.07
C ILE A 16 -1.35 -8.46 7.58
N PHE A 17 -1.04 -8.43 6.31
CA PHE A 17 -0.34 -7.32 5.68
C PHE A 17 -1.27 -6.55 4.75
N ASP A 18 -1.24 -5.24 4.81
CA ASP A 18 -1.55 -4.44 3.64
C ASP A 18 -0.45 -4.58 2.59
N MET A 19 -0.66 -4.09 1.39
CA MET A 19 0.30 -4.24 0.29
C MET A 19 0.98 -2.93 -0.10
N ASP A 20 0.21 -1.97 -0.62
CA ASP A 20 0.73 -0.74 -1.20
C ASP A 20 1.22 0.22 -0.10
N GLY A 21 2.51 0.59 -0.09
CA GLY A 21 3.11 1.38 1.00
C GLY A 21 3.52 0.55 2.21
N THR A 22 2.99 -0.67 2.35
CA THR A 22 3.34 -1.62 3.42
C THR A 22 4.38 -2.63 2.91
N LEU A 23 4.03 -3.59 2.08
CA LEU A 23 4.98 -4.58 1.54
C LEU A 23 5.79 -4.06 0.36
N ILE A 24 5.19 -3.22 -0.47
CA ILE A 24 5.77 -2.72 -1.71
C ILE A 24 5.86 -1.19 -1.73
N ASP A 25 6.92 -0.67 -2.34
CA ASP A 25 7.11 0.78 -2.56
C ASP A 25 6.36 1.21 -3.82
N SER A 26 5.04 1.22 -3.73
CA SER A 26 4.14 1.50 -4.86
C SER A 26 3.47 2.88 -4.81
N ILE A 27 3.43 3.55 -3.67
CA ILE A 27 2.71 4.84 -3.54
C ILE A 27 3.30 5.90 -4.45
N GLY A 28 4.63 5.91 -4.63
CA GLY A 28 5.33 6.80 -5.56
C GLY A 28 5.06 6.55 -7.06
N VAL A 29 4.33 5.50 -7.42
CA VAL A 29 3.99 5.18 -8.83
C VAL A 29 3.26 6.35 -9.50
N TRP A 30 2.35 6.99 -8.80
CA TRP A 30 1.58 8.11 -9.35
C TRP A 30 2.44 9.35 -9.61
N ASN A 31 3.44 9.60 -8.78
CA ASN A 31 4.38 10.70 -8.99
C ASN A 31 5.20 10.46 -10.26
N ARG A 32 5.74 9.25 -10.43
CA ARG A 32 6.48 8.86 -11.64
C ARG A 32 5.61 8.87 -12.89
N THR A 33 4.36 8.41 -12.76
CA THR A 33 3.39 8.42 -13.85
C THR A 33 3.10 9.84 -14.35
N ASP A 34 2.78 10.74 -13.41
CA ASP A 34 2.43 12.11 -13.75
C ASP A 34 3.65 12.91 -14.25
N GLN A 35 4.84 12.67 -13.68
CA GLN A 35 6.09 13.22 -14.19
C GLN A 35 6.33 12.82 -15.66
N ARG A 36 6.17 11.54 -16.00
CA ARG A 36 6.33 11.04 -17.39
C ARG A 36 5.30 11.63 -18.34
N LEU A 37 4.05 11.80 -17.90
CA LEU A 37 3.04 12.48 -18.71
C LEU A 37 3.44 13.92 -19.02
N ILE A 38 3.92 14.65 -18.00
CA ILE A 38 4.35 16.05 -18.18
C ILE A 38 5.55 16.10 -19.14
N GLU A 39 6.51 15.22 -18.97
CA GLU A 39 7.67 15.14 -19.87
C GLU A 39 7.27 14.76 -21.31
N GLU A 40 6.38 13.77 -21.48
CA GLU A 40 5.92 13.29 -22.79
C GLU A 40 5.15 14.36 -23.56
N TYR A 41 4.24 15.10 -22.91
CA TYR A 41 3.33 16.03 -23.60
C TYR A 41 3.77 17.49 -23.59
N ALA A 42 4.59 17.90 -22.63
CA ALA A 42 5.09 19.29 -22.53
C ALA A 42 6.60 19.41 -22.72
N GLY A 43 7.36 18.31 -22.68
CA GLY A 43 8.83 18.35 -22.73
C GLY A 43 9.48 18.98 -21.50
N VAL A 44 8.76 19.04 -20.37
CA VAL A 44 9.20 19.68 -19.13
C VAL A 44 9.48 18.61 -18.08
N PHE A 45 10.67 18.64 -17.49
CA PHE A 45 10.99 17.83 -16.30
C PHE A 45 10.49 18.53 -15.04
N VAL A 46 9.73 17.83 -14.21
CA VAL A 46 9.23 18.29 -12.91
C VAL A 46 9.72 17.32 -11.83
N ASP A 47 10.22 17.82 -10.71
CA ASP A 47 10.66 16.98 -9.59
C ASP A 47 9.49 16.15 -9.02
N LEU A 48 9.77 14.93 -8.54
CA LEU A 48 8.74 14.03 -8.02
C LEU A 48 8.00 14.59 -6.80
N ASN A 49 8.68 15.38 -5.94
CA ASN A 49 8.03 16.00 -4.81
C ASN A 49 7.09 17.12 -5.26
N ASP A 50 7.48 17.90 -6.28
CA ASP A 50 6.63 18.96 -6.84
C ASP A 50 5.40 18.34 -7.52
N VAL A 51 5.57 17.22 -8.22
CA VAL A 51 4.44 16.45 -8.79
C VAL A 51 3.49 15.96 -7.69
N GLN A 52 4.04 15.44 -6.60
CA GLN A 52 3.22 15.00 -5.46
C GLN A 52 2.45 16.17 -4.85
N ILE A 53 3.12 17.26 -4.49
CA ILE A 53 2.49 18.44 -3.90
C ILE A 53 1.39 18.98 -4.82
N MET A 54 1.66 19.07 -6.10
CA MET A 54 0.69 19.50 -7.10
C MET A 54 -0.56 18.60 -7.12
N ARG A 55 -0.37 17.30 -7.18
CA ARG A 55 -1.46 16.31 -7.21
C ARG A 55 -2.26 16.34 -5.91
N ASP A 56 -1.59 16.33 -4.77
CA ASP A 56 -2.25 16.32 -3.46
C ASP A 56 -3.06 17.60 -3.24
N ASN A 57 -2.54 18.77 -3.60
CA ASN A 57 -3.28 20.02 -3.58
C ASN A 57 -4.52 19.99 -4.47
N PHE A 58 -4.40 19.41 -5.68
CA PHE A 58 -5.54 19.25 -6.57
C PHE A 58 -6.61 18.32 -5.98
N LEU A 59 -6.21 17.15 -5.50
CA LEU A 59 -7.13 16.14 -4.96
C LEU A 59 -7.86 16.63 -3.70
N HIS A 60 -7.19 17.40 -2.84
CA HIS A 60 -7.81 17.97 -1.64
C HIS A 60 -8.79 19.13 -1.94
N SER A 61 -8.56 19.87 -3.01
CA SER A 61 -9.38 21.03 -3.37
C SER A 61 -10.55 20.72 -4.29
N ASN A 62 -10.62 19.52 -4.87
CA ASN A 62 -11.64 19.11 -5.82
C ASN A 62 -12.54 18.00 -5.28
N GLN A 63 -13.86 18.15 -5.53
CA GLN A 63 -14.89 17.16 -5.18
C GLN A 63 -15.59 16.60 -6.42
N ASP A 64 -14.92 16.59 -7.56
CA ASP A 64 -15.47 16.10 -8.81
C ASP A 64 -15.82 14.60 -8.71
N SER A 65 -16.90 14.20 -9.34
CA SER A 65 -17.34 12.79 -9.37
C SER A 65 -16.35 11.89 -10.11
N ASP A 66 -15.62 12.45 -11.11
CA ASP A 66 -14.49 11.80 -11.78
C ASP A 66 -13.21 12.61 -11.59
N ILE A 67 -12.67 12.56 -10.37
CA ILE A 67 -11.51 13.34 -9.96
C ILE A 67 -10.26 13.03 -10.81
N TYR A 68 -10.14 11.82 -11.37
CA TYR A 68 -8.97 11.47 -12.19
C TYR A 68 -9.05 12.10 -13.58
N LEU A 69 -10.25 12.18 -14.15
CA LEU A 69 -10.49 12.89 -15.42
C LEU A 69 -10.27 14.39 -15.24
N ALA A 70 -10.79 14.96 -14.15
CA ALA A 70 -10.59 16.37 -13.80
C ALA A 70 -9.11 16.70 -13.58
N PHE A 71 -8.34 15.79 -12.97
CA PHE A 71 -6.89 15.97 -12.83
C PHE A 71 -6.17 15.96 -14.18
N CYS A 72 -6.57 15.10 -15.11
CA CYS A 72 -6.03 15.11 -16.47
C CYS A 72 -6.31 16.45 -17.18
N GLU A 73 -7.53 16.98 -17.06
CA GLU A 73 -7.88 18.31 -17.58
C GLU A 73 -7.03 19.42 -16.95
N TYR A 74 -6.82 19.36 -15.63
CA TYR A 74 -5.92 20.28 -14.93
C TYR A 74 -4.48 20.22 -15.47
N LEU A 75 -3.93 19.02 -15.72
CA LEU A 75 -2.58 18.87 -16.28
C LEU A 75 -2.49 19.47 -17.70
N ILE A 76 -3.49 19.21 -18.54
CA ILE A 76 -3.58 19.76 -19.91
C ILE A 76 -3.51 21.29 -19.84
N ASN A 77 -4.34 21.90 -19.00
CA ASN A 77 -4.41 23.36 -18.87
C ASN A 77 -3.13 23.96 -18.28
N LYS A 78 -2.58 23.33 -17.22
CA LYS A 78 -1.41 23.83 -16.51
C LYS A 78 -0.13 23.81 -17.36
N TYR A 79 0.06 22.73 -18.13
CA TYR A 79 1.26 22.52 -18.93
C TYR A 79 1.04 22.72 -20.43
N GLU A 80 -0.14 23.23 -20.81
CA GLU A 80 -0.52 23.52 -22.19
C GLU A 80 -0.34 22.34 -23.15
N PHE A 81 -0.73 21.11 -22.73
CA PHE A 81 -0.64 19.94 -23.59
C PHE A 81 -1.42 20.14 -24.89
N LYS A 82 -0.82 19.75 -26.00
CA LYS A 82 -1.44 19.91 -27.32
C LYS A 82 -1.94 18.56 -27.86
N ASN A 83 -3.02 18.60 -28.63
CA ASN A 83 -3.54 17.46 -29.37
C ASN A 83 -3.89 16.22 -28.51
N VAL A 84 -4.36 16.44 -27.27
CA VAL A 84 -4.81 15.39 -26.37
C VAL A 84 -6.05 15.83 -25.60
N THR A 85 -7.03 14.96 -25.50
CA THR A 85 -8.21 15.15 -24.65
C THR A 85 -7.97 14.61 -23.25
N PRO A 86 -8.72 15.07 -22.21
CA PRO A 86 -8.62 14.52 -20.85
C PRO A 86 -8.77 13.00 -20.79
N LYS A 87 -9.67 12.44 -21.62
CA LYS A 87 -9.92 10.99 -21.68
C LYS A 87 -8.73 10.23 -22.24
N GLU A 88 -8.16 10.68 -23.34
CA GLU A 88 -6.95 10.08 -23.95
C GLU A 88 -5.75 10.17 -22.98
N LEU A 89 -5.62 11.31 -22.28
CA LEU A 89 -4.57 11.48 -21.28
C LEU A 89 -4.78 10.53 -20.10
N LEU A 90 -6.01 10.30 -19.66
CA LEU A 90 -6.33 9.34 -18.61
C LEU A 90 -5.99 7.90 -19.03
N GLU A 91 -6.33 7.51 -20.25
CA GLU A 91 -5.95 6.20 -20.81
C GLU A 91 -4.42 6.04 -20.87
N ARG A 92 -3.71 7.09 -21.33
CA ARG A 92 -2.24 7.08 -21.34
C ARG A 92 -1.65 6.99 -19.93
N ARG A 93 -2.25 7.72 -18.97
CA ARG A 93 -1.87 7.68 -17.56
C ARG A 93 -1.97 6.27 -16.97
N TRP A 94 -3.06 5.56 -17.24
CA TRP A 94 -3.21 4.16 -16.82
C TRP A 94 -2.17 3.24 -17.45
N LYS A 95 -1.84 3.45 -18.72
CA LYS A 95 -0.81 2.66 -19.39
C LYS A 95 0.58 2.89 -18.76
N ILE A 96 0.96 4.15 -18.54
CA ILE A 96 2.25 4.48 -17.90
C ILE A 96 2.30 3.92 -16.48
N SER A 97 1.22 4.05 -15.69
CA SER A 97 1.20 3.49 -14.34
C SER A 97 1.40 1.98 -14.34
N GLY A 98 0.81 1.26 -15.29
CA GLY A 98 1.04 -0.18 -15.49
C GLY A 98 2.51 -0.50 -15.80
N GLU A 99 3.16 0.29 -16.66
CA GLU A 99 4.59 0.14 -16.99
C GLU A 99 5.49 0.39 -15.76
N VAL A 100 5.15 1.40 -14.93
CA VAL A 100 5.88 1.70 -13.69
C VAL A 100 5.70 0.58 -12.66
N LEU A 101 4.47 0.08 -12.49
CA LEU A 101 4.18 -1.05 -11.59
C LEU A 101 4.96 -2.31 -11.99
N GLU A 102 5.03 -2.59 -13.29
CA GLU A 102 5.68 -3.77 -13.82
C GLU A 102 7.21 -3.73 -13.71
N ARG A 103 7.83 -2.55 -13.91
CA ARG A 103 9.28 -2.45 -14.10
C ARG A 103 10.04 -1.79 -12.96
N GLU A 104 9.38 -0.92 -12.20
CA GLU A 104 10.07 -0.06 -11.24
C GLU A 104 9.68 -0.32 -9.78
N THR A 105 8.50 -0.90 -9.56
CA THR A 105 8.04 -1.24 -8.21
C THR A 105 8.81 -2.44 -7.67
N ASP A 106 9.12 -2.38 -6.36
CA ASP A 106 9.82 -3.45 -5.66
C ASP A 106 9.27 -3.61 -4.24
N PHE A 107 9.67 -4.67 -3.58
CA PHE A 107 9.42 -4.83 -2.14
C PHE A 107 10.15 -3.76 -1.34
N LYS A 108 9.55 -3.32 -0.24
CA LYS A 108 10.27 -2.53 0.76
C LYS A 108 11.44 -3.35 1.35
N PRO A 109 12.48 -2.69 1.86
CA PRO A 109 13.63 -3.38 2.44
C PRO A 109 13.22 -4.40 3.51
N ASN A 110 13.84 -5.56 3.49
CA ASN A 110 13.66 -6.68 4.44
C ASN A 110 12.27 -7.36 4.44
N VAL A 111 11.36 -7.01 3.52
CA VAL A 111 10.03 -7.67 3.42
C VAL A 111 10.16 -9.16 3.15
N VAL A 112 10.99 -9.53 2.17
CA VAL A 112 11.18 -10.95 1.79
C VAL A 112 11.72 -11.76 2.96
N GLU A 113 12.72 -11.24 3.66
CA GLU A 113 13.28 -11.87 4.87
C GLU A 113 12.23 -12.03 5.97
N LEU A 114 11.48 -10.96 6.29
CA LEU A 114 10.43 -11.01 7.30
C LEU A 114 9.37 -12.07 6.97
N VAL A 115 8.85 -12.04 5.75
CA VAL A 115 7.80 -12.96 5.29
C VAL A 115 8.28 -14.41 5.37
N THR A 116 9.52 -14.68 4.92
CA THR A 116 10.13 -16.01 4.99
C THR A 116 10.23 -16.50 6.43
N ARG A 117 10.76 -15.68 7.33
CA ARG A 117 10.90 -16.04 8.76
C ARG A 117 9.56 -16.29 9.44
N LEU A 118 8.55 -15.46 9.17
CA LEU A 118 7.22 -15.66 9.74
C LEU A 118 6.60 -16.98 9.25
N LYS A 119 6.80 -17.34 7.99
CA LYS A 119 6.38 -18.66 7.44
C LYS A 119 7.09 -19.82 8.14
N GLU A 120 8.41 -19.74 8.29
CA GLU A 120 9.22 -20.78 8.97
C GLU A 120 8.80 -20.97 10.42
N LEU A 121 8.36 -19.92 11.11
CA LEU A 121 7.82 -19.95 12.47
C LEU A 121 6.36 -20.47 12.53
N GLY A 122 5.74 -20.75 11.40
CA GLY A 122 4.40 -21.34 11.31
C GLY A 122 3.24 -20.35 11.43
N PHE A 123 3.49 -19.04 11.24
CA PHE A 123 2.41 -18.06 11.14
C PHE A 123 1.62 -18.24 9.85
N VAL A 124 0.31 -18.04 9.92
CA VAL A 124 -0.57 -17.90 8.76
C VAL A 124 -0.45 -16.47 8.24
N LEU A 125 -0.01 -16.33 6.99
CA LEU A 125 0.21 -15.02 6.36
C LEU A 125 -0.96 -14.65 5.45
N VAL A 126 -1.51 -13.48 5.68
CA VAL A 126 -2.66 -12.97 4.92
C VAL A 126 -2.31 -11.63 4.28
N LEU A 127 -2.70 -11.48 3.02
CA LEU A 127 -2.68 -10.19 2.34
C LEU A 127 -4.10 -9.60 2.33
N ALA A 128 -4.27 -8.38 2.86
CA ALA A 128 -5.56 -7.69 2.93
C ALA A 128 -5.43 -6.28 2.32
N THR A 129 -5.66 -6.16 1.02
CA THR A 129 -5.32 -4.98 0.22
C THR A 129 -6.51 -4.35 -0.50
N MET A 130 -6.46 -3.03 -0.71
CA MET A 130 -7.39 -2.32 -1.62
C MET A 130 -6.92 -2.36 -3.07
N THR A 131 -5.87 -3.09 -3.38
CA THR A 131 -5.40 -3.33 -4.75
C THR A 131 -6.35 -4.25 -5.50
N THR A 132 -6.55 -3.97 -6.78
CA THR A 132 -7.39 -4.79 -7.66
C THR A 132 -6.67 -6.05 -8.13
N GLN A 133 -7.45 -7.06 -8.57
CA GLN A 133 -6.86 -8.27 -9.17
C GLN A 133 -5.94 -7.94 -10.35
N VAL A 134 -6.31 -6.96 -11.18
CA VAL A 134 -5.50 -6.54 -12.35
C VAL A 134 -4.13 -6.03 -11.92
N GLN A 135 -4.07 -5.22 -10.87
CA GLN A 135 -2.80 -4.73 -10.33
C GLN A 135 -1.99 -5.85 -9.64
N LEU A 136 -2.67 -6.71 -8.88
CA LEU A 136 -2.03 -7.88 -8.26
C LEU A 136 -1.40 -8.80 -9.32
N ASP A 137 -2.06 -8.98 -10.46
CA ASP A 137 -1.53 -9.76 -11.59
C ASP A 137 -0.26 -9.13 -12.19
N ILE A 138 -0.14 -7.80 -12.17
CA ILE A 138 1.12 -7.15 -12.58
C ILE A 138 2.25 -7.57 -11.65
N TYR A 139 2.05 -7.47 -10.35
CA TYR A 139 3.09 -7.82 -9.36
C TYR A 139 3.44 -9.31 -9.33
N SER A 140 2.43 -10.18 -9.44
CA SER A 140 2.60 -11.63 -9.27
C SER A 140 2.88 -12.41 -10.56
N LYS A 141 2.78 -11.77 -11.74
CA LYS A 141 2.95 -12.45 -13.05
C LYS A 141 3.85 -11.71 -14.03
N ARG A 142 4.06 -10.41 -13.85
CA ARG A 142 4.72 -9.57 -14.86
C ARG A 142 5.92 -8.79 -14.32
N ASN A 143 5.93 -8.42 -13.04
CA ASN A 143 7.06 -7.75 -12.42
C ASN A 143 8.17 -8.76 -12.09
N MET A 144 9.07 -8.97 -13.06
CA MET A 144 10.16 -9.96 -12.92
C MET A 144 11.07 -9.68 -11.74
N LYS A 145 11.31 -8.41 -11.42
CA LYS A 145 12.14 -7.99 -10.30
C LYS A 145 11.59 -8.47 -8.94
N MET A 146 10.28 -8.44 -8.79
CA MET A 146 9.61 -8.96 -7.59
C MET A 146 9.53 -10.49 -7.60
N LEU A 147 9.18 -11.08 -8.75
CA LEU A 147 9.08 -12.52 -8.92
C LEU A 147 10.39 -13.26 -8.63
N GLU A 148 11.54 -12.70 -9.00
CA GLU A 148 12.86 -13.26 -8.69
C GLU A 148 13.14 -13.30 -7.18
N LYS A 149 12.48 -12.46 -6.39
CA LYS A 149 12.63 -12.38 -4.94
C LYS A 149 11.58 -13.21 -4.20
N MET A 150 10.32 -13.03 -4.55
CA MET A 150 9.19 -13.68 -3.91
C MET A 150 7.92 -13.51 -4.76
N ASN A 151 7.16 -14.57 -4.97
CA ASN A 151 5.85 -14.49 -5.60
C ASN A 151 4.76 -14.24 -4.55
N ILE A 152 4.18 -13.04 -4.56
CA ILE A 152 3.10 -12.65 -3.63
C ILE A 152 1.92 -13.63 -3.70
N ALA A 153 1.55 -14.11 -4.90
CA ALA A 153 0.40 -14.99 -5.06
C ALA A 153 0.60 -16.39 -4.44
N GLU A 154 1.85 -16.79 -4.19
CA GLU A 154 2.18 -18.13 -3.68
C GLU A 154 2.54 -18.12 -2.19
N VAL A 155 3.03 -16.99 -1.69
CA VAL A 155 3.56 -16.92 -0.32
C VAL A 155 2.46 -16.69 0.73
N PHE A 156 1.37 -15.99 0.38
CA PHE A 156 0.26 -15.72 1.29
C PHE A 156 -0.79 -16.84 1.26
N ASP A 157 -1.21 -17.27 2.44
CA ASP A 157 -2.20 -18.34 2.63
C ASP A 157 -3.62 -17.90 2.27
N LEU A 158 -3.88 -16.59 2.33
CA LEU A 158 -5.13 -15.95 1.89
C LEU A 158 -4.81 -14.56 1.33
N ILE A 159 -5.45 -14.21 0.22
CA ILE A 159 -5.41 -12.86 -0.34
C ILE A 159 -6.84 -12.34 -0.42
N THR A 160 -7.12 -11.25 0.30
CA THR A 160 -8.38 -10.49 0.24
C THR A 160 -8.12 -9.16 -0.45
N ARG A 161 -8.90 -8.86 -1.48
CA ARG A 161 -8.70 -7.72 -2.40
C ARG A 161 -9.88 -6.75 -2.33
N LYS A 162 -9.71 -5.63 -3.03
CA LYS A 162 -10.77 -4.62 -3.18
C LYS A 162 -12.10 -5.21 -3.68
N GLU A 163 -12.05 -6.16 -4.62
CA GLU A 163 -13.24 -6.79 -5.20
C GLU A 163 -13.97 -7.71 -4.22
N ASP A 164 -13.31 -8.14 -3.15
CA ASP A 164 -13.86 -9.03 -2.16
C ASP A 164 -14.69 -8.30 -1.08
N VAL A 165 -14.68 -6.96 -1.07
CA VAL A 165 -15.37 -6.11 -0.07
C VAL A 165 -16.28 -5.08 -0.72
N LYS A 166 -17.33 -4.70 -0.01
CA LYS A 166 -18.24 -3.62 -0.42
C LYS A 166 -17.72 -2.26 0.02
N ASN A 167 -17.23 -2.19 1.25
CA ASN A 167 -16.75 -0.98 1.89
C ASN A 167 -15.22 -0.96 1.91
N LYS A 168 -14.64 0.19 1.55
CA LYS A 168 -13.19 0.39 1.62
C LYS A 168 -12.77 0.75 3.04
N LYS A 169 -11.49 0.53 3.38
CA LYS A 169 -10.85 1.13 4.55
C LYS A 169 -11.19 2.64 4.62
N PRO A 170 -11.59 3.19 5.77
CA PRO A 170 -11.43 2.67 7.12
C PRO A 170 -12.54 1.75 7.63
N ASP A 171 -13.46 1.27 6.78
CA ASP A 171 -14.38 0.21 7.17
C ASP A 171 -13.59 -1.08 7.46
N PRO A 172 -13.88 -1.79 8.57
CA PRO A 172 -13.12 -3.00 8.95
C PRO A 172 -13.48 -4.23 8.13
N GLU A 173 -14.36 -4.14 7.13
CA GLU A 173 -14.91 -5.29 6.40
C GLU A 173 -13.83 -6.26 5.90
N ILE A 174 -12.72 -5.74 5.36
CA ILE A 174 -11.65 -6.56 4.82
C ILE A 174 -11.00 -7.44 5.90
N TYR A 175 -10.78 -6.90 7.09
CA TYR A 175 -10.20 -7.63 8.21
C TYR A 175 -11.21 -8.57 8.87
N ASN A 176 -12.48 -8.15 8.95
CA ASN A 176 -13.56 -9.00 9.44
C ASN A 176 -13.76 -10.24 8.55
N LYS A 177 -13.59 -10.10 7.23
CA LYS A 177 -13.60 -11.26 6.31
C LYS A 177 -12.48 -12.25 6.59
N VAL A 178 -11.27 -11.77 6.84
CA VAL A 178 -10.13 -12.62 7.22
C VAL A 178 -10.44 -13.37 8.52
N MET A 179 -10.90 -12.66 9.55
CA MET A 179 -11.26 -13.27 10.83
C MET A 179 -12.39 -14.30 10.68
N THR A 180 -13.39 -14.00 9.86
CA THR A 180 -14.49 -14.94 9.58
C THR A 180 -13.98 -16.20 8.86
N TYR A 181 -13.11 -16.04 7.86
CA TYR A 181 -12.57 -17.15 7.09
C TYR A 181 -11.81 -18.17 7.96
N TYR A 182 -11.02 -17.66 8.92
CA TYR A 182 -10.23 -18.51 9.82
C TYR A 182 -10.90 -18.80 11.16
N ASN A 183 -12.11 -18.28 11.42
CA ASN A 183 -12.75 -18.28 12.74
C ASN A 183 -11.81 -17.72 13.82
N ALA A 184 -11.06 -16.67 13.47
CA ALA A 184 -10.01 -16.08 14.30
C ALA A 184 -10.58 -14.98 15.20
N LYS A 185 -9.98 -14.83 16.40
CA LYS A 185 -10.24 -13.71 17.30
C LYS A 185 -9.31 -12.54 16.97
N PRO A 186 -9.72 -11.29 17.21
CA PRO A 186 -8.84 -10.13 17.03
C PRO A 186 -7.50 -10.26 17.76
N SER A 187 -7.49 -10.85 18.96
CA SER A 187 -6.28 -11.05 19.77
C SER A 187 -5.25 -12.02 19.13
N GLU A 188 -5.69 -12.90 18.22
CA GLU A 188 -4.84 -13.84 17.51
C GLU A 188 -4.24 -13.25 16.23
N CYS A 189 -4.70 -12.04 15.85
CA CYS A 189 -4.28 -11.35 14.64
C CYS A 189 -3.30 -10.21 14.96
N LEU A 190 -2.44 -9.89 14.00
CA LEU A 190 -1.60 -8.71 13.97
C LEU A 190 -1.62 -8.14 12.56
N ILE A 191 -1.81 -6.82 12.43
CA ILE A 191 -1.83 -6.14 11.13
C ILE A 191 -0.57 -5.31 10.95
N PHE A 192 0.00 -5.31 9.73
CA PHE A 192 0.98 -4.34 9.26
C PHE A 192 0.32 -3.39 8.27
N GLU A 193 0.46 -2.10 8.48
CA GLU A 193 -0.17 -1.02 7.72
C GLU A 193 0.68 0.25 7.72
N ASP A 194 0.59 1.06 6.65
CA ASP A 194 1.29 2.34 6.53
C ASP A 194 0.36 3.55 6.59
N SER A 195 -0.90 3.38 6.16
CA SER A 195 -1.85 4.47 5.95
C SER A 195 -2.76 4.73 7.16
N TYR A 196 -3.23 6.00 7.27
CA TYR A 196 -4.21 6.36 8.30
C TYR A 196 -5.52 5.57 8.19
N THR A 197 -6.03 5.42 6.96
CA THR A 197 -7.29 4.69 6.73
C THR A 197 -7.17 3.22 7.07
N GLY A 198 -6.02 2.60 6.80
CA GLY A 198 -5.79 1.21 7.13
C GLY A 198 -5.55 0.98 8.63
N VAL A 199 -4.80 1.86 9.29
CA VAL A 199 -4.65 1.84 10.75
C VAL A 199 -6.01 2.01 11.45
N LEU A 200 -6.84 2.94 10.98
CA LEU A 200 -8.19 3.14 11.52
C LEU A 200 -9.08 1.91 11.28
N ALA A 201 -9.02 1.29 10.10
CA ALA A 201 -9.73 0.04 9.81
C ALA A 201 -9.31 -1.09 10.75
N SER A 202 -8.01 -1.20 11.05
CA SER A 202 -7.48 -2.19 12.00
C SER A 202 -8.04 -1.98 13.40
N LYS A 203 -8.08 -0.73 13.86
CA LYS A 203 -8.69 -0.36 15.18
C LYS A 203 -10.18 -0.64 15.20
N ASN A 204 -10.89 -0.34 14.12
CA ASN A 204 -12.34 -0.63 14.00
C ASN A 204 -12.63 -2.15 13.99
N ALA A 205 -11.68 -2.97 13.51
CA ALA A 205 -11.75 -4.43 13.62
C ALA A 205 -11.33 -4.98 15.00
N GLY A 206 -10.82 -4.13 15.89
CA GLY A 206 -10.32 -4.52 17.22
C GLY A 206 -8.97 -5.26 17.19
N ILE A 207 -8.22 -5.17 16.09
CA ILE A 207 -6.95 -5.88 15.88
C ILE A 207 -5.79 -4.93 16.18
N GLU A 208 -4.74 -5.44 16.84
CA GLU A 208 -3.50 -4.69 17.04
C GLU A 208 -2.79 -4.44 15.71
N VAL A 209 -2.23 -3.23 15.56
CA VAL A 209 -1.59 -2.79 14.33
C VAL A 209 -0.18 -2.27 14.58
N VAL A 210 0.75 -2.77 13.76
CA VAL A 210 2.11 -2.24 13.60
C VAL A 210 2.09 -1.31 12.39
N ASN A 211 2.29 -0.03 12.62
CA ASN A 211 2.47 0.91 11.52
C ASN A 211 3.90 0.80 10.99
N ILE A 212 4.07 0.54 9.70
CA ILE A 212 5.33 0.68 8.99
C ILE A 212 5.41 2.09 8.38
N TYR A 213 6.53 2.77 8.61
CA TYR A 213 6.71 4.11 8.09
C TYR A 213 6.68 4.13 6.55
N ASP A 214 5.86 5.03 6.02
CA ASP A 214 5.90 5.44 4.62
C ASP A 214 5.83 6.96 4.54
N LYS A 215 6.74 7.59 3.78
CA LYS A 215 6.82 9.06 3.65
C LYS A 215 5.56 9.68 3.04
N TYR A 216 4.84 8.93 2.22
CA TYR A 216 3.61 9.41 1.59
C TYR A 216 2.42 9.50 2.55
N ALA A 217 2.54 8.90 3.75
CA ALA A 217 1.57 9.02 4.84
C ALA A 217 1.91 10.14 5.83
N ASP A 218 2.94 10.96 5.58
CA ASP A 218 3.39 11.99 6.54
C ASP A 218 2.35 13.08 6.80
N ILE A 219 1.47 13.35 5.86
CA ILE A 219 0.35 14.29 6.05
C ILE A 219 -0.60 13.85 7.19
N ASP A 220 -0.73 12.55 7.44
CA ASP A 220 -1.56 11.98 8.49
C ASP A 220 -0.73 11.39 9.64
N ARG A 221 0.56 11.67 9.72
CA ARG A 221 1.50 11.04 10.66
C ARG A 221 1.07 11.14 12.12
N ASP A 222 0.61 12.31 12.55
CA ASP A 222 0.16 12.50 13.94
C ASP A 222 -1.08 11.67 14.26
N LYS A 223 -2.02 11.53 13.32
CA LYS A 223 -3.21 10.70 13.46
C LYS A 223 -2.83 9.21 13.52
N ILE A 224 -1.92 8.77 12.65
CA ILE A 224 -1.39 7.40 12.65
C ILE A 224 -0.73 7.10 13.99
N ASN A 225 0.17 7.97 14.46
CA ASN A 225 0.88 7.79 15.71
C ASN A 225 -0.05 7.77 16.93
N ALA A 226 -1.18 8.47 16.88
CA ALA A 226 -2.17 8.47 17.96
C ALA A 226 -2.98 7.15 18.02
N LEU A 227 -3.14 6.44 16.89
CA LEU A 227 -3.99 5.26 16.78
C LEU A 227 -3.23 3.94 16.77
N ALA A 228 -2.07 3.88 16.10
CA ALA A 228 -1.28 2.65 15.98
C ALA A 228 -0.82 2.14 17.36
N ASP A 229 -0.87 0.83 17.55
CA ASP A 229 -0.37 0.23 18.79
C ASP A 229 1.14 0.26 18.83
N TYR A 230 1.79 -0.05 17.69
CA TYR A 230 3.24 -0.07 17.49
C TYR A 230 3.60 0.66 16.21
N SER A 231 4.84 1.15 16.11
CA SER A 231 5.36 1.75 14.88
C SER A 231 6.82 1.35 14.68
N ILE A 232 7.16 1.04 13.45
CA ILE A 232 8.52 0.74 13.01
C ILE A 232 8.87 1.59 11.79
N LYS A 233 10.13 1.94 11.64
CA LYS A 233 10.63 2.62 10.44
C LYS A 233 10.98 1.63 9.34
N GLU A 234 11.55 0.49 9.74
CA GLU A 234 12.02 -0.55 8.83
C GLU A 234 11.70 -1.94 9.41
N TYR A 235 11.47 -2.90 8.55
CA TYR A 235 11.15 -4.27 8.94
C TYR A 235 12.25 -4.98 9.74
N LYS A 236 13.51 -4.52 9.62
CA LYS A 236 14.61 -5.06 10.45
C LYS A 236 14.37 -4.91 11.95
N GLU A 237 13.59 -3.90 12.38
CA GLU A 237 13.22 -3.74 13.79
C GLU A 237 12.30 -4.86 14.27
N PHE A 238 11.38 -5.31 13.41
CA PHE A 238 10.50 -6.44 13.72
C PHE A 238 11.23 -7.78 13.60
N ILE A 239 12.17 -7.91 12.67
CA ILE A 239 13.03 -9.08 12.54
C ILE A 239 13.88 -9.25 13.81
N ALA A 240 14.45 -8.17 14.32
CA ALA A 240 15.20 -8.20 15.59
C ALA A 240 14.32 -8.66 16.78
N LEU A 241 13.05 -8.25 16.82
CA LEU A 241 12.11 -8.77 17.82
C LEU A 241 11.89 -10.28 17.67
N ILE A 242 11.77 -10.78 16.42
CA ILE A 242 11.64 -12.23 16.16
C ILE A 242 12.88 -12.96 16.68
N ASP A 243 14.09 -12.47 16.39
CA ASP A 243 15.35 -13.06 16.83
C ASP A 243 15.48 -13.10 18.35
N ASP A 244 14.91 -12.12 19.05
CA ASP A 244 14.91 -12.09 20.53
C ASP A 244 13.89 -13.08 21.14
N LEU A 245 12.87 -13.50 20.38
CA LEU A 245 11.75 -14.31 20.90
C LEU A 245 11.86 -15.81 20.56
N TYR A 246 12.53 -16.16 19.48
CA TYR A 246 12.61 -17.51 18.92
C TYR A 246 14.07 -17.97 18.71
#